data_f498e60da1dd417a8b837f88f486136e
#
_entry.id   f498e60da1dd417a8b837f88f486136e
#
_cell.length_a   1.000
_cell.length_b   1.000
_cell.length_c   1.000
_cell.angle_alpha   90.00
_cell.angle_beta   90.00
_cell.angle_gamma   90.00
#
_symmetry.space_group_name_H-M   'P 1'
#
loop_
_entity.id
_entity.type
_entity.pdbx_description
1 polymer ?
#
loop_
_entity_poly.entity_id
_entity_poly.type
_entity_poly.pdbx_seq_one_letter_code
_entity_poly.pdbx_strand_id
1 'polypeptide(L)'
;MPAKKHSFDIGTLSSAIDQINVQGSKVFINFSGNEKTYEYTWKPANRTLLSKLEGFVKNPESISLGRFYNDSLKSGDLIQISI
;
A
#
# COMPACT_ATOMS: atom_id res chain seq x y z
N MET A 1 16.38 12.95 9.56
CA MET A 1 15.23 13.61 8.93
C MET A 1 14.07 12.64 8.84
N PRO A 2 12.85 13.11 9.09
CA PRO A 2 11.71 12.21 8.96
C PRO A 2 11.52 11.79 7.49
N ALA A 3 11.04 10.57 7.29
CA ALA A 3 10.76 10.08 5.96
C ALA A 3 9.62 10.87 5.33
N LYS A 4 9.73 11.14 4.04
CA LYS A 4 8.70 11.85 3.30
C LYS A 4 7.47 10.97 3.15
N LYS A 5 6.29 11.54 3.39
CA LYS A 5 5.03 10.83 3.22
C LYS A 5 4.59 10.86 1.77
N HIS A 6 4.25 9.68 1.24
CA HIS A 6 3.71 9.53 -0.11
C HIS A 6 2.27 9.05 0.00
N SER A 7 1.36 9.74 -0.67
CA SER A 7 -0.06 9.40 -0.67
C SER A 7 -0.49 8.96 -2.06
N PHE A 8 -1.23 7.84 -2.12
CA PHE A 8 -1.74 7.27 -3.36
C PHE A 8 -3.26 7.15 -3.26
N ASP A 9 -3.99 7.91 -4.08
CA ASP A 9 -5.44 7.83 -4.16
C ASP A 9 -5.82 6.70 -5.09
N ILE A 10 -6.40 5.64 -4.55
CA ILE A 10 -6.63 4.39 -5.26
C ILE A 10 -8.11 4.06 -5.41
N GLY A 11 -8.99 4.76 -4.70
CA GLY A 11 -10.41 4.45 -4.68
C GLY A 11 -11.10 4.32 -6.03
N THR A 12 -10.63 5.05 -7.05
CA THR A 12 -11.18 4.95 -8.40
C THR A 12 -10.53 3.85 -9.23
N LEU A 13 -9.41 3.30 -8.76
CA LEU A 13 -8.62 2.30 -9.48
C LEU A 13 -8.77 0.90 -8.91
N SER A 14 -9.26 0.78 -7.68
CA SER A 14 -9.47 -0.51 -7.01
C SER A 14 -10.78 -0.47 -6.25
N SER A 15 -11.52 -1.58 -6.28
CA SER A 15 -12.76 -1.71 -5.52
C SER A 15 -12.51 -2.07 -4.05
N ALA A 16 -11.29 -2.49 -3.71
CA ALA A 16 -10.98 -3.00 -2.38
C ALA A 16 -10.23 -1.98 -1.50
N ILE A 17 -9.45 -1.09 -2.10
CA ILE A 17 -8.59 -0.16 -1.38
C ILE A 17 -8.87 1.27 -1.85
N ASP A 18 -9.11 2.18 -0.91
CA ASP A 18 -9.35 3.59 -1.20
C ASP A 18 -8.08 4.40 -1.30
N GLN A 19 -7.17 4.22 -0.35
CA GLN A 19 -5.97 5.04 -0.26
C GLN A 19 -4.84 4.27 0.41
N ILE A 20 -3.62 4.53 -0.04
CA ILE A 20 -2.42 4.01 0.59
C ILE A 20 -1.49 5.19 0.86
N ASN A 21 -0.99 5.28 2.08
CA ASN A 21 0.02 6.28 2.46
C ASN A 21 1.28 5.54 2.89
N VAL A 22 2.43 5.98 2.40
CA VAL A 22 3.72 5.37 2.71
C VAL A 22 4.63 6.41 3.34
N GLN A 23 5.21 6.07 4.49
CA GLN A 23 6.16 6.93 5.17
C GLN A 23 7.33 6.07 5.67
N GLY A 24 8.45 6.12 4.96
CA GLY A 24 9.57 5.24 5.26
C GLY A 24 9.18 3.78 5.08
N SER A 25 9.33 2.98 6.12
CA SER A 25 8.90 1.58 6.11
C SER A 25 7.47 1.39 6.57
N LYS A 26 6.77 2.45 6.97
CA LYS A 26 5.39 2.37 7.43
C LYS A 26 4.43 2.53 6.27
N VAL A 27 3.39 1.70 6.25
CA VAL A 27 2.36 1.73 5.22
C VAL A 27 1.01 1.82 5.90
N PHE A 28 0.21 2.79 5.49
CA PHE A 28 -1.14 3.00 6.03
C PHE A 28 -2.14 2.75 4.92
N ILE A 29 -3.05 1.82 5.12
CA ILE A 29 -4.02 1.42 4.10
C ILE A 29 -5.44 1.69 4.58
N ASN A 30 -6.20 2.40 3.74
CA ASN A 30 -7.63 2.60 3.95
C ASN A 30 -8.38 1.71 2.96
N PHE A 31 -9.18 0.79 3.48
CA PHE A 31 -9.98 -0.10 2.65
C PHE A 31 -11.32 0.53 2.33
N SER A 32 -11.84 0.23 1.14
CA SER A 32 -13.14 0.74 0.70
C SER A 32 -14.25 0.34 1.66
N GLY A 33 -15.07 1.31 2.05
CA GLY A 33 -16.16 1.07 2.96
C GLY A 33 -15.77 0.94 4.42
N ASN A 34 -14.50 1.15 4.75
CA ASN A 34 -13.99 1.05 6.11
C ASN A 34 -13.39 2.39 6.54
N GLU A 35 -13.81 2.92 7.69
CA GLU A 35 -13.32 4.19 8.20
C GLU A 35 -11.97 4.08 8.89
N LYS A 36 -11.54 2.87 9.22
CA LYS A 36 -10.28 2.66 9.93
C LYS A 36 -9.11 2.63 8.99
N THR A 37 -7.97 3.13 9.46
CA THR A 37 -6.69 3.03 8.77
C THR A 37 -5.88 1.92 9.41
N TYR A 38 -5.43 0.97 8.61
CA TYR A 38 -4.61 -0.14 9.08
C TYR A 38 -3.14 0.20 8.86
N GLU A 39 -2.31 -0.06 9.85
CA GLU A 39 -0.88 0.21 9.78
C GLU A 39 -0.09 -1.08 9.54
N TYR A 40 0.87 -1.01 8.62
CA TYR A 40 1.73 -2.13 8.25
C TYR A 40 3.18 -1.67 8.22
N THR A 41 4.11 -2.64 8.31
CA THR A 41 5.53 -2.41 8.06
C THR A 41 5.93 -3.09 6.76
N TRP A 42 6.64 -2.35 5.89
CA TRP A 42 7.20 -2.87 4.66
C TRP A 42 8.68 -3.20 4.90
N LYS A 43 9.05 -4.46 4.84
CA LYS A 43 10.40 -4.92 5.14
C LYS A 43 11.44 -4.67 4.04
N PRO A 44 11.10 -4.90 2.76
CA PRO A 44 12.06 -4.61 1.68
C PRO A 44 12.36 -3.12 1.56
N ALA A 45 13.19 -2.75 0.59
CA ALA A 45 13.54 -1.36 0.37
C ALA A 45 12.27 -0.53 0.09
N ASN A 46 12.17 0.64 0.69
CA ASN A 46 11.04 1.54 0.55
C ASN A 46 10.72 1.85 -0.92
N ARG A 47 11.75 2.09 -1.73
CA ARG A 47 11.56 2.42 -3.14
C ARG A 47 10.92 1.29 -3.94
N THR A 48 11.08 0.05 -3.51
CA THR A 48 10.43 -1.10 -4.17
C THR A 48 8.91 -0.97 -4.05
N LEU A 49 8.43 -0.65 -2.85
CA LEU A 49 7.01 -0.43 -2.62
C LEU A 49 6.50 0.78 -3.41
N LEU A 50 7.22 1.89 -3.34
CA LEU A 50 6.83 3.11 -4.06
C LEU A 50 6.76 2.88 -5.57
N SER A 51 7.74 2.16 -6.11
CA SER A 51 7.76 1.82 -7.54
C SER A 51 6.56 0.99 -7.94
N LYS A 52 6.18 0.01 -7.12
CA LYS A 52 5.00 -0.83 -7.39
C LYS A 52 3.71 0.00 -7.36
N LEU A 53 3.56 0.87 -6.36
CA LEU A 53 2.37 1.70 -6.25
C LEU A 53 2.27 2.72 -7.37
N GLU A 54 3.37 3.34 -7.74
CA GLU A 54 3.40 4.27 -8.86
C GLU A 54 3.06 3.57 -10.17
N GLY A 55 3.59 2.37 -10.37
CA GLY A 55 3.27 1.57 -11.56
C GLY A 55 1.80 1.22 -11.62
N PHE A 56 1.20 0.89 -10.49
CA PHE A 56 -0.23 0.61 -10.42
C PHE A 56 -1.06 1.85 -10.78
N VAL A 57 -0.70 3.01 -10.23
CA VAL A 57 -1.43 4.24 -10.49
C VAL A 57 -1.36 4.64 -11.97
N LYS A 58 -0.19 4.43 -12.60
CA LYS A 58 -0.01 4.74 -14.01
C LYS A 58 -0.73 3.75 -14.93
N ASN A 59 -0.77 2.49 -14.54
CA ASN A 59 -1.38 1.43 -15.33
C ASN A 59 -2.09 0.42 -14.43
N PRO A 60 -3.32 0.74 -13.98
CA PRO A 60 -4.06 -0.12 -13.04
C PRO A 60 -4.32 -1.52 -13.56
N GLU A 61 -4.24 -1.75 -14.86
CA GLU A 61 -4.47 -3.05 -15.46
C GLU A 61 -3.25 -3.97 -15.39
N SER A 62 -2.06 -3.41 -15.13
CA SER A 62 -0.83 -4.19 -15.15
C SER A 62 -0.68 -5.10 -13.94
N ILE A 63 -1.22 -4.73 -12.80
CA ILE A 63 -1.19 -5.54 -11.58
C ILE A 63 -2.51 -5.43 -10.83
N SER A 64 -2.81 -6.46 -10.04
CA SER A 64 -3.92 -6.41 -9.10
C SER A 64 -3.38 -5.96 -7.75
N LEU A 65 -3.85 -4.82 -7.26
CA LEU A 65 -3.38 -4.29 -6.00
C LEU A 65 -3.76 -5.19 -4.82
N GLY A 66 -4.98 -5.76 -4.86
CA GLY A 66 -5.40 -6.70 -3.83
C GLY A 66 -4.52 -7.95 -3.81
N ARG A 67 -4.15 -8.45 -4.97
CA ARG A 67 -3.26 -9.60 -5.07
C ARG A 67 -1.86 -9.27 -4.56
N PHE A 68 -1.34 -8.11 -4.93
CA PHE A 68 -0.05 -7.64 -4.44
C PHE A 68 -0.05 -7.56 -2.91
N TYR A 69 -1.11 -7.01 -2.33
CA TYR A 69 -1.28 -6.90 -0.90
C TYR A 69 -1.27 -8.28 -0.24
N ASN A 70 -2.07 -9.22 -0.75
CA ASN A 70 -2.13 -10.58 -0.19
C ASN A 70 -0.80 -11.31 -0.33
N ASP A 71 -0.16 -11.20 -1.48
CA ASP A 71 1.13 -11.86 -1.72
C ASP A 71 2.21 -11.30 -0.78
N SER A 72 2.19 -9.99 -0.55
CA SER A 72 3.15 -9.36 0.36
C SER A 72 2.96 -9.81 1.80
N LEU A 73 1.71 -10.00 2.22
CA LEU A 73 1.43 -10.53 3.56
C LEU A 73 1.91 -11.98 3.69
N LYS A 74 1.68 -12.80 2.68
CA LYS A 74 2.10 -14.20 2.68
C LYS A 74 3.61 -14.36 2.68
N SER A 75 4.32 -13.51 1.95
CA SER A 75 5.78 -13.57 1.86
C SER A 75 6.47 -12.98 3.09
N GLY A 76 5.73 -12.22 3.91
CA GLY A 76 6.31 -11.56 5.08
C GLY A 76 6.92 -10.20 4.76
N ASP A 77 6.79 -9.72 3.54
CA ASP A 77 7.28 -8.39 3.17
C ASP A 77 6.43 -7.28 3.79
N LEU A 78 5.15 -7.54 3.95
CA LEU A 78 4.20 -6.62 4.57
C LEU A 78 3.67 -7.25 5.85
N ILE A 79 3.85 -6.56 6.98
CA ILE A 79 3.44 -7.07 8.29
C ILE A 79 2.45 -6.09 8.91
N GLN A 80 1.29 -6.59 9.28
CA GLN A 80 0.28 -5.77 9.94
C GLN A 80 0.70 -5.49 11.38
N ILE A 81 0.70 -4.21 11.76
CA ILE A 81 1.10 -3.78 13.10
C ILE A 81 -0.12 -3.46 13.96
N SER A 82 -1.08 -2.73 13.38
CA SER A 82 -2.26 -2.32 14.13
C SER A 82 -3.46 -2.20 13.20
N ILE A 83 -4.61 -2.16 13.82
CA ILE A 83 -5.90 -1.99 13.14
C ILE A 83 -6.40 -0.59 13.42
#